data_c29c85904ef26913e19001eb899cceef
#
_entry.id   c29c85904ef26913e19001eb899cceef
#
_cell.length_a   1.000
_cell.length_b   1.000
_cell.length_c   1.000
_cell.angle_alpha   90.00
_cell.angle_beta   90.00
_cell.angle_gamma   90.00
#
_symmetry.space_group_name_H-M   'P 1'
#
loop_
_entity.id
_entity.type
_entity.pdbx_description
1 polymer ?
#
loop_
_entity_poly.entity_id
_entity_poly.type
_entity_poly.pdbx_seq_one_letter_code
_entity_poly.pdbx_strand_id
1 'polypeptide(L)'
;MANNCFFTMHVKGKKENVDEFFAELRDYERVPHFWRVFSADRLDLQTEPDGTIVAEIIGDCAWSVYCCMCDGAGTYAKDCPEVSTSLQKESKRLSLAIEVFSEEPGAEFQEHYHYEHGERIAAEDVKWHSFWFDEDAYDAPTREEKFAAFLKENDLRASDYSLADLDDCDCVHSGGFGNNGDFAF
;
A
#
# COMPACT_ATOMS: atom_id res chain seq x y z
N MET A 1 7.37 13.43 -14.27
CA MET A 1 6.11 13.03 -13.62
C MET A 1 6.49 12.24 -12.38
N ALA A 2 5.78 12.39 -11.27
CA ALA A 2 6.00 11.50 -10.14
C ALA A 2 5.37 10.15 -10.47
N ASN A 3 6.01 9.06 -10.09
CA ASN A 3 5.39 7.74 -10.13
C ASN A 3 4.28 7.70 -9.10
N ASN A 4 3.21 6.97 -9.37
CA ASN A 4 2.14 6.75 -8.41
C ASN A 4 2.48 5.52 -7.58
N CYS A 5 2.42 5.67 -6.28
CA CYS A 5 2.47 4.58 -5.32
C CYS A 5 1.05 4.32 -4.82
N PHE A 6 0.56 3.12 -5.02
CA PHE A 6 -0.76 2.69 -4.57
C PHE A 6 -0.69 2.18 -3.14
N PHE A 7 -1.72 2.40 -2.35
CA PHE A 7 -1.76 1.90 -0.98
C PHE A 7 -3.14 1.34 -0.60
N THR A 8 -3.11 0.34 0.27
CA THR A 8 -4.25 -0.14 1.05
C THR A 8 -3.92 0.07 2.53
N MET A 9 -4.86 0.64 3.26
CA MET A 9 -4.66 1.02 4.66
C MET A 9 -5.86 0.57 5.50
N HIS A 10 -5.58 -0.03 6.65
CA HIS A 10 -6.54 -0.25 7.72
C HIS A 10 -6.35 0.78 8.83
N VAL A 11 -7.44 1.39 9.27
CA VAL A 11 -7.44 2.39 10.34
C VAL A 11 -8.46 2.00 11.40
N LYS A 12 -7.97 1.72 12.61
CA LYS A 12 -8.80 1.30 13.74
C LYS A 12 -8.85 2.36 14.84
N GLY A 13 -10.03 2.63 15.35
CA GLY A 13 -10.23 3.56 16.44
C GLY A 13 -11.69 3.96 16.67
N LYS A 14 -11.91 5.04 17.41
CA LYS A 14 -13.25 5.63 17.54
C LYS A 14 -13.69 6.22 16.20
N LYS A 15 -14.97 6.09 15.90
CA LYS A 15 -15.52 6.54 14.60
C LYS A 15 -15.18 7.99 14.27
N GLU A 16 -15.36 8.91 15.21
CA GLU A 16 -15.05 10.33 15.01
C GLU A 16 -13.58 10.58 14.67
N ASN A 17 -12.66 9.83 15.27
CA ASN A 17 -11.22 9.96 15.04
C ASN A 17 -10.81 9.37 13.67
N VAL A 18 -11.42 8.25 13.28
CA VAL A 18 -11.22 7.64 11.96
C VAL A 18 -11.79 8.55 10.86
N ASP A 19 -12.96 9.16 11.08
CA ASP A 19 -13.55 10.11 10.13
C ASP A 19 -12.69 11.38 9.99
N GLU A 20 -12.10 11.87 11.08
CA GLU A 20 -11.18 13.01 11.05
C GLU A 20 -9.89 12.70 10.29
N PHE A 21 -9.27 11.54 10.57
CA PHE A 21 -8.10 11.07 9.85
C PHE A 21 -8.35 10.94 8.34
N PHE A 22 -9.48 10.34 7.96
CA PHE A 22 -9.86 10.18 6.57
C PHE A 22 -10.06 11.54 5.86
N ALA A 23 -10.62 12.52 6.56
CA ALA A 23 -10.77 13.86 6.02
C ALA A 23 -9.42 14.56 5.79
N GLU A 24 -8.43 14.36 6.67
CA GLU A 24 -7.07 14.89 6.50
C GLU A 24 -6.28 14.20 5.38
N LEU A 25 -6.51 12.90 5.19
CA LEU A 25 -5.90 12.13 4.12
C LEU A 25 -6.40 12.60 2.74
N ARG A 26 -7.65 13.01 2.65
CA ARG A 26 -8.36 13.32 1.42
C ARG A 26 -8.34 14.80 1.03
N ASP A 27 -8.24 15.69 2.00
CA ASP A 27 -8.43 17.13 1.79
C ASP A 27 -7.13 17.91 2.02
N TYR A 28 -6.42 18.19 0.93
CA TYR A 28 -5.16 18.96 0.94
C TYR A 28 -5.32 20.43 1.34
N GLU A 29 -6.54 20.97 1.38
CA GLU A 29 -6.82 22.33 1.88
C GLU A 29 -6.93 22.38 3.41
N ARG A 30 -7.08 21.21 4.07
CA ARG A 30 -7.04 21.10 5.53
C ARG A 30 -5.63 21.33 6.07
N VAL A 31 -5.57 21.75 7.32
CA VAL A 31 -4.32 21.85 8.07
C VAL A 31 -4.53 21.15 9.43
N PRO A 32 -3.75 20.11 9.75
CA PRO A 32 -2.72 19.49 8.93
C PRO A 32 -3.28 18.63 7.80
N HIS A 33 -2.45 18.27 6.81
CA HIS A 33 -2.77 17.32 5.75
C HIS A 33 -1.56 16.45 5.39
N PHE A 34 -1.82 15.33 4.68
CA PHE A 34 -0.76 14.49 4.15
C PHE A 34 -0.19 15.06 2.85
N TRP A 35 1.14 14.98 2.71
CA TRP A 35 1.82 15.53 1.54
C TRP A 35 1.58 14.68 0.30
N ARG A 36 1.06 15.29 -0.77
CA ARG A 36 0.91 14.66 -2.10
C ARG A 36 0.21 13.31 -2.11
N VAL A 37 -0.78 13.13 -1.28
CA VAL A 37 -1.80 12.10 -1.46
C VAL A 37 -2.73 12.60 -2.57
N PHE A 38 -2.89 11.82 -3.63
CA PHE A 38 -3.66 12.22 -4.80
C PHE A 38 -5.11 11.78 -4.70
N SER A 39 -5.32 10.57 -4.16
CA SER A 39 -6.65 10.04 -3.91
C SER A 39 -6.68 9.21 -2.63
N ALA A 40 -7.85 9.15 -2.00
CA ALA A 40 -8.16 8.22 -0.93
C ALA A 40 -9.66 7.96 -0.91
N ASP A 41 -10.04 6.69 -0.97
CA ASP A 41 -11.43 6.24 -0.92
C ASP A 41 -11.60 5.19 0.16
N ARG A 42 -12.69 5.30 0.93
CA ARG A 42 -13.04 4.31 1.94
C ARG A 42 -13.85 3.21 1.28
N LEU A 43 -13.33 1.97 1.30
CA LEU A 43 -14.01 0.80 0.72
C LEU A 43 -14.96 0.14 1.68
N ASP A 44 -14.56 -0.03 2.94
CA ASP A 44 -15.33 -0.73 3.95
C ASP A 44 -15.24 -0.06 5.33
N LEU A 45 -16.20 -0.37 6.18
CA LEU A 45 -16.30 0.11 7.55
C LEU A 45 -16.89 -0.98 8.43
N GLN A 46 -16.10 -1.58 9.28
CA GLN A 46 -16.53 -2.63 10.21
C GLN A 46 -16.60 -2.07 11.63
N THR A 47 -17.57 -2.53 12.40
CA THR A 47 -17.68 -2.16 13.81
C THR A 47 -17.26 -3.34 14.67
N GLU A 48 -16.29 -3.12 15.53
CA GLU A 48 -15.79 -4.10 16.47
C GLU A 48 -16.70 -4.25 17.70
N PRO A 49 -16.63 -5.38 18.40
CA PRO A 49 -17.44 -5.62 19.60
C PRO A 49 -17.23 -4.61 20.73
N ASP A 50 -16.08 -3.95 20.78
CA ASP A 50 -15.73 -2.92 21.78
C ASP A 50 -16.24 -1.52 21.39
N GLY A 51 -16.90 -1.39 20.23
CA GLY A 51 -17.44 -0.13 19.72
C GLY A 51 -16.44 0.71 18.92
N THR A 52 -15.21 0.24 18.73
CA THR A 52 -14.29 0.83 17.75
C THR A 52 -14.71 0.45 16.34
N ILE A 53 -14.19 1.14 15.34
CA ILE A 53 -14.37 0.79 13.93
C ILE A 53 -13.03 0.48 13.31
N VAL A 54 -13.05 -0.36 12.27
CA VAL A 54 -11.96 -0.55 11.32
C VAL A 54 -12.43 -0.05 9.97
N ALA A 55 -11.69 0.89 9.40
CA ALA A 55 -11.94 1.39 8.05
C ALA A 55 -10.85 0.87 7.11
N GLU A 56 -11.26 0.29 5.98
CA GLU A 56 -10.38 0.00 4.86
C GLU A 56 -10.37 1.18 3.90
N ILE A 57 -9.18 1.69 3.61
CA ILE A 57 -8.95 2.85 2.74
C ILE A 57 -7.96 2.46 1.67
N ILE A 58 -8.29 2.74 0.42
CA ILE A 58 -7.37 2.64 -0.71
C ILE A 58 -7.05 4.01 -1.27
N GLY A 59 -5.90 4.15 -1.90
CA GLY A 59 -5.55 5.41 -2.54
C GLY A 59 -4.21 5.36 -3.26
N ASP A 60 -3.78 6.54 -3.68
CA ASP A 60 -2.48 6.72 -4.31
C ASP A 60 -1.79 8.02 -3.85
N CYS A 61 -0.47 7.98 -3.85
CA CYS A 61 0.37 9.11 -3.49
C CYS A 61 1.60 9.19 -4.41
N ALA A 62 2.37 10.28 -4.27
CA ALA A 62 3.58 10.45 -5.07
C ALA A 62 4.73 9.59 -4.51
N TRP A 63 5.36 8.80 -5.37
CA TRP A 63 6.59 8.02 -5.15
C TRP A 63 6.48 6.87 -4.13
N SER A 64 6.11 7.14 -2.87
CA SER A 64 6.00 6.13 -1.82
C SER A 64 5.21 6.67 -0.63
N VAL A 65 4.62 5.77 0.16
CA VAL A 65 4.01 6.10 1.46
C VAL A 65 5.06 6.66 2.42
N TYR A 66 6.30 6.13 2.38
CA TYR A 66 7.41 6.70 3.14
C TYR A 66 7.60 8.18 2.86
N CYS A 67 7.69 8.57 1.58
CA CYS A 67 7.93 9.95 1.18
C CYS A 67 6.78 10.91 1.51
N CYS A 68 5.54 10.42 1.47
CA CYS A 68 4.36 11.26 1.56
C CYS A 68 3.73 11.29 2.95
N MET A 69 3.88 10.20 3.73
CA MET A 69 3.11 10.00 4.95
C MET A 69 3.94 9.66 6.19
N CYS A 70 5.25 9.32 6.07
CA CYS A 70 6.05 8.91 7.22
C CYS A 70 6.92 10.03 7.78
N ASP A 71 7.17 10.01 9.11
CA ASP A 71 8.13 10.92 9.74
C ASP A 71 9.56 10.61 9.30
N GLY A 72 10.32 11.66 9.05
CA GLY A 72 11.72 11.55 8.61
C GLY A 72 11.91 11.20 7.14
N ALA A 73 10.85 10.90 6.45
CA ALA A 73 10.85 10.81 5.01
C ALA A 73 11.34 12.14 4.46
N GLY A 74 12.39 12.09 3.71
CA GLY A 74 12.99 13.14 2.94
C GLY A 74 12.40 14.54 2.95
N THR A 75 12.85 15.29 2.11
CA THR A 75 12.72 16.74 1.98
C THR A 75 11.29 17.31 1.96
N TYR A 76 10.25 16.52 1.70
CA TYR A 76 8.93 17.10 1.37
C TYR A 76 8.14 17.57 2.58
N ALA A 77 8.08 16.80 3.65
CA ALA A 77 7.45 17.25 4.90
C ALA A 77 8.28 18.30 5.66
N LYS A 78 9.56 18.45 5.31
CA LYS A 78 10.44 19.47 5.88
C LYS A 78 10.19 20.86 5.30
N ASP A 79 9.72 20.94 4.06
CA ASP A 79 9.53 22.21 3.37
C ASP A 79 8.27 22.95 3.84
N CYS A 80 7.30 22.22 4.43
CA CYS A 80 6.05 22.81 4.96
C CYS A 80 5.65 22.12 6.30
N PRO A 81 6.48 22.16 7.35
CA PRO A 81 6.24 21.41 8.59
C PRO A 81 5.02 21.88 9.37
N GLU A 82 4.58 23.13 9.18
CA GLU A 82 3.41 23.70 9.85
C GLU A 82 2.08 23.25 9.27
N VAL A 83 2.07 22.71 8.04
CA VAL A 83 0.85 22.29 7.36
C VAL A 83 0.78 20.79 7.10
N SER A 84 1.92 20.08 7.21
CA SER A 84 1.99 18.63 6.93
C SER A 84 2.00 17.81 8.20
N THR A 85 1.34 16.64 8.10
CA THR A 85 1.30 15.63 9.15
C THR A 85 1.97 14.33 8.70
N SER A 86 1.93 13.31 9.56
CA SER A 86 2.42 11.96 9.27
C SER A 86 1.54 10.90 9.95
N LEU A 87 1.64 9.65 9.48
CA LEU A 87 0.93 8.52 10.06
C LEU A 87 1.21 8.39 11.56
N GLN A 88 2.46 8.57 11.99
CA GLN A 88 2.85 8.50 13.39
C GLN A 88 2.21 9.61 14.23
N LYS A 89 2.20 10.85 13.72
CA LYS A 89 1.59 11.99 14.42
C LYS A 89 0.09 11.82 14.58
N GLU A 90 -0.59 11.42 13.50
CA GLU A 90 -2.04 11.24 13.52
C GLU A 90 -2.47 10.02 14.34
N SER A 91 -1.73 8.90 14.26
CA SER A 91 -1.92 7.74 15.13
C SER A 91 -1.89 8.14 16.61
N LYS A 92 -0.95 9.03 16.99
CA LYS A 92 -0.84 9.54 18.37
C LYS A 92 -1.96 10.51 18.70
N ARG A 93 -2.19 11.52 17.85
CA ARG A 93 -3.14 12.62 18.13
C ARG A 93 -4.58 12.11 18.23
N LEU A 94 -4.94 11.20 17.33
CA LEU A 94 -6.29 10.63 17.23
C LEU A 94 -6.44 9.29 17.97
N SER A 95 -5.38 8.80 18.62
CA SER A 95 -5.37 7.47 19.27
C SER A 95 -5.83 6.36 18.35
N LEU A 96 -5.24 6.28 17.16
CA LEU A 96 -5.53 5.28 16.14
C LEU A 96 -4.47 4.19 16.08
N ALA A 97 -4.86 2.98 15.69
CA ALA A 97 -3.98 2.02 15.03
C ALA A 97 -4.12 2.21 13.52
N ILE A 98 -2.99 2.30 12.82
CA ILE A 98 -2.93 2.54 11.38
C ILE A 98 -1.93 1.56 10.79
N GLU A 99 -2.37 0.73 9.87
CA GLU A 99 -1.52 -0.19 9.13
C GLU A 99 -1.70 0.04 7.63
N VAL A 100 -0.60 0.13 6.90
CA VAL A 100 -0.61 0.42 5.47
C VAL A 100 0.39 -0.46 4.74
N PHE A 101 -0.08 -1.06 3.66
CA PHE A 101 0.74 -1.66 2.61
C PHE A 101 0.68 -0.79 1.38
N SER A 102 1.81 -0.63 0.72
CA SER A 102 1.88 0.14 -0.52
C SER A 102 2.82 -0.50 -1.53
N GLU A 103 2.59 -0.15 -2.79
CA GLU A 103 3.39 -0.64 -3.92
C GLU A 103 3.61 0.43 -4.97
N GLU A 104 4.79 0.41 -5.56
CA GLU A 104 5.15 1.22 -6.72
C GLU A 104 5.70 0.30 -7.80
N PRO A 105 4.88 -0.10 -8.79
CA PRO A 105 5.26 -1.07 -9.81
C PRO A 105 6.41 -0.61 -10.71
N GLY A 106 6.52 0.70 -10.97
CA GLY A 106 7.57 1.24 -11.83
C GLY A 106 8.95 1.31 -11.17
N ALA A 107 9.01 1.34 -9.84
CA ALA A 107 10.25 1.29 -9.06
C ALA A 107 10.46 -0.06 -8.37
N GLU A 108 9.51 -0.98 -8.56
CA GLU A 108 9.59 -2.38 -8.12
C GLU A 108 9.86 -2.54 -6.61
N PHE A 109 9.04 -1.88 -5.79
CA PHE A 109 9.08 -2.05 -4.33
C PHE A 109 7.67 -2.10 -3.72
N GLN A 110 7.60 -2.69 -2.53
CA GLN A 110 6.46 -2.61 -1.62
C GLN A 110 6.93 -2.11 -0.26
N GLU A 111 6.06 -1.38 0.43
CA GLU A 111 6.30 -0.87 1.78
C GLU A 111 5.20 -1.35 2.73
N HIS A 112 5.57 -1.57 3.99
CA HIS A 112 4.66 -1.87 5.10
C HIS A 112 4.99 -0.97 6.27
N TYR A 113 3.98 -0.25 6.77
CA TYR A 113 4.09 0.56 7.99
C TYR A 113 2.92 0.28 8.91
N HIS A 114 3.23 0.10 10.19
CA HIS A 114 2.24 -0.07 11.24
C HIS A 114 2.54 0.86 12.41
N TYR A 115 1.55 1.65 12.81
CA TYR A 115 1.60 2.58 13.94
C TYR A 115 0.43 2.35 14.89
N GLU A 116 0.70 2.28 16.19
CA GLU A 116 -0.32 2.22 17.24
C GLU A 116 -0.11 3.35 18.25
N HIS A 117 -1.08 4.24 18.37
CA HIS A 117 -1.09 5.35 19.33
C HIS A 117 0.21 6.20 19.33
N GLY A 118 0.84 6.31 18.16
CA GLY A 118 2.08 7.04 17.95
C GLY A 118 3.36 6.19 18.09
N GLU A 119 3.26 4.94 18.46
CA GLU A 119 4.38 3.99 18.41
C GLU A 119 4.45 3.34 17.04
N ARG A 120 5.66 3.24 16.52
CA ARG A 120 5.90 2.54 15.25
C ARG A 120 6.16 1.06 15.54
N ILE A 121 5.23 0.20 15.15
CA ILE A 121 5.27 -1.24 15.34
C ILE A 121 6.05 -1.92 14.23
N ALA A 122 5.81 -1.50 12.97
CA ALA A 122 6.55 -1.99 11.81
C ALA A 122 6.92 -0.84 10.86
N ALA A 123 8.06 -1.01 10.17
CA ALA A 123 8.48 -0.16 9.05
C ALA A 123 9.42 -0.98 8.17
N GLU A 124 8.95 -1.44 7.06
CA GLU A 124 9.64 -2.36 6.17
C GLU A 124 9.49 -1.89 4.73
N ASP A 125 10.55 -2.07 3.95
CA ASP A 125 10.51 -1.95 2.50
C ASP A 125 11.15 -3.20 1.88
N VAL A 126 10.56 -3.72 0.82
CA VAL A 126 11.04 -4.91 0.13
C VAL A 126 11.02 -4.70 -1.37
N LYS A 127 11.97 -5.31 -2.05
CA LYS A 127 11.93 -5.36 -3.51
C LYS A 127 10.83 -6.30 -3.96
N TRP A 128 10.12 -5.86 -4.99
CA TRP A 128 9.03 -6.57 -5.60
C TRP A 128 9.15 -6.45 -7.12
N HIS A 129 9.04 -7.58 -7.82
CA HIS A 129 9.17 -7.62 -9.27
C HIS A 129 7.88 -8.12 -9.88
N SER A 130 7.42 -7.41 -10.89
CA SER A 130 6.26 -7.79 -11.70
C SER A 130 6.72 -8.30 -13.06
N PHE A 131 6.21 -9.46 -13.47
CA PHE A 131 6.52 -10.11 -14.74
C PHE A 131 5.23 -10.28 -15.52
N TRP A 132 5.11 -9.58 -16.65
CA TRP A 132 3.95 -9.67 -17.52
C TRP A 132 4.00 -10.93 -18.38
N PHE A 133 2.96 -11.74 -18.31
CA PHE A 133 2.78 -12.94 -19.13
C PHE A 133 2.07 -12.60 -20.43
N ASP A 134 2.84 -12.35 -21.49
CA ASP A 134 2.30 -12.26 -22.85
C ASP A 134 2.13 -13.66 -23.43
N GLU A 135 0.90 -14.20 -23.39
CA GLU A 135 0.60 -15.55 -23.90
C GLU A 135 0.97 -15.73 -25.36
N ASP A 136 0.86 -14.69 -26.19
CA ASP A 136 1.13 -14.75 -27.63
C ASP A 136 2.64 -14.78 -27.95
N ALA A 137 3.49 -14.45 -26.98
CA ALA A 137 4.93 -14.54 -27.12
C ALA A 137 5.47 -15.99 -27.12
N TYR A 138 4.66 -16.96 -26.69
CA TYR A 138 5.09 -18.35 -26.49
C TYR A 138 4.43 -19.30 -27.48
N ASP A 139 5.26 -20.04 -28.24
CA ASP A 139 4.83 -21.08 -29.19
C ASP A 139 4.70 -22.44 -28.47
N ALA A 140 3.57 -22.66 -27.79
CA ALA A 140 3.22 -23.90 -27.12
C ALA A 140 1.71 -24.19 -27.28
N PRO A 141 1.30 -25.49 -27.28
CA PRO A 141 -0.07 -25.88 -27.61
C PRO A 141 -1.11 -25.53 -26.53
N THR A 142 -0.71 -25.35 -25.28
CA THR A 142 -1.62 -25.01 -24.17
C THR A 142 -1.15 -23.79 -23.41
N ARG A 143 -2.10 -23.12 -22.70
CA ARG A 143 -1.78 -21.95 -21.85
C ARG A 143 -0.85 -22.32 -20.70
N GLU A 144 -1.00 -23.53 -20.14
CA GLU A 144 -0.14 -24.05 -19.07
C GLU A 144 1.31 -24.27 -19.56
N GLU A 145 1.49 -24.79 -20.79
CA GLU A 145 2.82 -24.98 -21.36
C GLU A 145 3.48 -23.65 -21.73
N LYS A 146 2.71 -22.68 -22.22
CA LYS A 146 3.16 -21.30 -22.47
C LYS A 146 3.59 -20.65 -21.15
N PHE A 147 2.80 -20.79 -20.09
CA PHE A 147 3.12 -20.25 -18.78
C PHE A 147 4.36 -20.90 -18.17
N ALA A 148 4.54 -22.21 -18.34
CA ALA A 148 5.76 -22.89 -17.90
C ALA A 148 7.01 -22.39 -18.62
N ALA A 149 6.91 -22.06 -19.93
CA ALA A 149 7.99 -21.46 -20.71
C ALA A 149 8.32 -20.06 -20.22
N PHE A 150 7.30 -19.24 -19.95
CA PHE A 150 7.43 -17.91 -19.37
C PHE A 150 8.12 -17.93 -18.00
N LEU A 151 7.71 -18.81 -17.08
CA LEU A 151 8.35 -18.95 -15.76
C LEU A 151 9.84 -19.29 -15.89
N LYS A 152 10.17 -20.21 -16.81
CA LYS A 152 11.55 -20.61 -17.06
C LYS A 152 12.39 -19.47 -17.65
N GLU A 153 11.84 -18.69 -18.57
CA GLU A 153 12.54 -17.55 -19.18
C GLU A 153 12.89 -16.47 -18.14
N ASN A 154 11.99 -16.24 -17.19
CA ASN A 154 12.13 -15.24 -16.14
C ASN A 154 12.83 -15.76 -14.87
N ASP A 155 13.39 -16.98 -14.91
CA ASP A 155 14.04 -17.65 -13.78
C ASP A 155 13.14 -17.81 -12.54
N LEU A 156 11.82 -17.95 -12.77
CA LEU A 156 10.82 -18.18 -11.77
C LEU A 156 10.62 -19.68 -11.55
N ARG A 157 10.49 -20.07 -10.29
CA ARG A 157 10.36 -21.48 -9.91
C ARG A 157 8.94 -21.99 -10.18
N ALA A 158 8.76 -22.90 -11.11
CA ALA A 158 7.46 -23.42 -11.52
C ALA A 158 6.62 -24.08 -10.39
N SER A 159 7.26 -24.44 -9.27
CA SER A 159 6.54 -24.95 -8.09
C SER A 159 5.84 -23.84 -7.29
N ASP A 160 6.24 -22.60 -7.47
CA ASP A 160 5.84 -21.47 -6.64
C ASP A 160 4.72 -20.65 -7.32
N TYR A 161 4.40 -20.96 -8.60
CA TYR A 161 3.44 -20.19 -9.41
C TYR A 161 2.52 -21.09 -10.23
N SER A 162 1.28 -20.64 -10.39
CA SER A 162 0.27 -21.23 -11.26
C SER A 162 -0.43 -20.16 -12.08
N LEU A 163 -1.25 -20.53 -13.04
CA LEU A 163 -2.08 -19.57 -13.78
C LEU A 163 -3.09 -18.81 -12.91
N ALA A 164 -3.39 -19.33 -11.72
CA ALA A 164 -4.26 -18.68 -10.75
C ALA A 164 -3.59 -17.51 -10.00
N ASP A 165 -2.25 -17.42 -10.08
CA ASP A 165 -1.47 -16.34 -9.46
C ASP A 165 -1.30 -15.13 -10.40
N LEU A 166 -1.81 -15.21 -11.63
CA LEU A 166 -1.90 -14.06 -12.53
C LEU A 166 -2.93 -13.06 -11.99
N ASP A 167 -2.52 -11.80 -11.91
CA ASP A 167 -3.41 -10.70 -11.60
C ASP A 167 -4.30 -10.31 -12.80
N ASP A 168 -5.15 -9.30 -12.64
CA ASP A 168 -6.06 -8.80 -13.69
C ASP A 168 -5.32 -8.23 -14.93
N CYS A 169 -4.00 -8.00 -14.81
CA CYS A 169 -3.12 -7.52 -15.89
C CYS A 169 -2.26 -8.62 -16.50
N ASP A 170 -2.54 -9.90 -16.22
CA ASP A 170 -1.72 -11.06 -16.61
C ASP A 170 -0.26 -10.97 -16.07
N CYS A 171 -0.05 -10.41 -14.87
CA CYS A 171 1.25 -10.33 -14.24
C CYS A 171 1.42 -11.35 -13.12
N VAL A 172 2.65 -11.88 -13.01
CA VAL A 172 3.13 -12.66 -11.87
C VAL A 172 4.08 -11.80 -11.05
N HIS A 173 3.95 -11.87 -9.73
CA HIS A 173 4.77 -11.09 -8.80
C HIS A 173 5.76 -11.98 -8.06
N SER A 174 7.00 -11.51 -7.90
CA SER A 174 8.07 -12.19 -7.19
C SER A 174 8.68 -11.29 -6.13
N GLY A 175 8.85 -11.81 -4.92
CA GLY A 175 9.25 -11.02 -3.76
C GLY A 175 8.08 -10.27 -3.13
N GLY A 176 8.36 -9.25 -2.32
CA GLY A 176 7.34 -8.44 -1.66
C GLY A 176 6.64 -9.14 -0.49
N PHE A 177 5.51 -8.56 -0.06
CA PHE A 177 4.67 -9.07 1.03
C PHE A 177 3.58 -10.05 0.55
N GLY A 178 3.61 -10.45 -0.73
CA GLY A 178 2.53 -11.22 -1.36
C GLY A 178 1.36 -10.32 -1.80
N ASN A 179 0.34 -10.94 -2.39
CA ASN A 179 -0.89 -10.24 -2.74
C ASN A 179 -1.64 -9.90 -1.45
N ASN A 180 -1.68 -8.63 -1.09
CA ASN A 180 -2.30 -8.10 0.13
C ASN A 180 -1.67 -8.67 1.41
N GLY A 181 -0.66 -8.01 1.94
CA GLY A 181 -0.10 -8.37 3.25
C GLY A 181 -1.21 -8.66 4.27
N ASP A 182 -0.98 -9.59 5.18
CA ASP A 182 -1.93 -9.89 6.25
C ASP A 182 -1.97 -8.70 7.22
N PHE A 183 -3.06 -7.94 7.19
CA PHE A 183 -3.29 -6.86 8.15
C PHE A 183 -3.44 -7.41 9.57
N ALA A 184 -2.92 -6.68 10.56
CA ALA A 184 -2.99 -7.07 11.96
C ALA A 184 -4.40 -6.93 12.57
N PHE A 185 -5.30 -6.20 11.90
CA PHE A 185 -6.69 -5.98 12.32
C PHE A 185 -7.62 -5.66 11.15
#